data_9ddd6c1d2151999b09c4bb84db6cd96b
#
_entry.id   9ddd6c1d2151999b09c4bb84db6cd96b
#
_cell.length_a   1.000
_cell.length_b   1.000
_cell.length_c   1.000
_cell.angle_alpha   90.00
_cell.angle_beta   90.00
_cell.angle_gamma   90.00
#
_symmetry.space_group_name_H-M   'P 1'
#
loop_
_entity.id
_entity.type
_entity.pdbx_description
1 polymer ?
#
loop_
_entity_poly.entity_id
_entity_poly.type
_entity_poly.pdbx_seq_one_letter_code
_entity_poly.pdbx_strand_id
1 'polypeptide(L)'
;AQQFVGISISYVRGRKEDIHFRYQRWKARKKMTQFESRNITMMMDLYEMTMAYGYFKENDTEKKVAFDVFYRKNPDGGGFSIFAGLEQVIEYLENMHFEDVDVEYFRSLNLFDEDFLAYLKNFRFNGDVYAFEEGTIMYPNEPVVTVVAPLIEAQLVETAILAQINH
;
A
#
# COMPACT_ATOMS: atom_id res chain seq x y z
N ALA A 1 21.80 -6.83 -1.93
CA ALA A 1 21.23 -8.01 -1.25
C ALA A 1 19.73 -7.80 -1.12
N GLN A 2 18.92 -8.53 -1.88
CA GLN A 2 17.46 -8.43 -1.82
C GLN A 2 16.98 -9.04 -0.50
N GLN A 3 16.57 -8.19 0.42
CA GLN A 3 15.79 -8.61 1.58
C GLN A 3 14.36 -8.84 1.10
N PHE A 4 13.90 -10.08 1.19
CA PHE A 4 12.59 -10.44 0.69
C PHE A 4 11.52 -10.09 1.72
N VAL A 5 10.81 -9.02 1.49
CA VAL A 5 9.52 -8.77 2.10
C VAL A 5 8.49 -9.69 1.45
N GLY A 6 7.59 -10.25 2.21
CA GLY A 6 6.51 -11.11 1.74
C GLY A 6 5.17 -10.48 2.07
N ILE A 7 4.15 -10.78 1.27
CA ILE A 7 2.75 -10.46 1.59
C ILE A 7 1.98 -11.75 1.82
N SER A 8 1.16 -11.74 2.85
CA SER A 8 0.17 -12.77 3.16
C SER A 8 -1.22 -12.16 3.10
N ILE A 9 -2.15 -12.81 2.41
CA ILE A 9 -3.54 -12.37 2.32
C ILE A 9 -4.35 -13.09 3.37
N SER A 10 -5.03 -12.35 4.25
CA SER A 10 -5.96 -12.91 5.22
C SER A 10 -7.31 -12.18 5.20
N TYR A 11 -8.40 -12.87 5.59
CA TYR A 11 -9.72 -12.29 5.71
C TYR A 11 -9.94 -11.78 7.14
N VAL A 12 -10.28 -10.50 7.31
CA VAL A 12 -10.39 -9.85 8.62
C VAL A 12 -11.82 -9.89 9.16
N ARG A 13 -11.93 -10.31 10.44
CA ARG A 13 -13.09 -10.10 11.31
C ARG A 13 -12.66 -9.30 12.54
N GLY A 14 -12.95 -8.00 12.57
CA GLY A 14 -13.18 -7.21 13.80
C GLY A 14 -12.03 -6.46 14.47
N ARG A 15 -12.21 -5.21 14.66
CA ARG A 15 -11.97 -4.14 15.65
C ARG A 15 -11.25 -2.90 15.11
N LYS A 16 -11.96 -1.76 15.18
CA LYS A 16 -11.63 -0.47 14.51
C LYS A 16 -11.03 0.62 15.41
N GLU A 17 -10.79 0.45 16.72
CA GLU A 17 -10.76 1.62 17.63
C GLU A 17 -9.39 2.23 17.95
N ASP A 18 -8.26 1.52 17.82
CA ASP A 18 -6.99 1.99 18.40
C ASP A 18 -6.09 2.83 17.47
N ILE A 19 -6.35 2.87 16.17
CA ILE A 19 -5.42 3.42 15.18
C ILE A 19 -5.79 4.82 14.69
N HIS A 20 -7.07 5.15 14.66
CA HIS A 20 -7.54 6.46 14.27
C HIS A 20 -6.96 7.59 15.17
N PHE A 21 -6.72 7.31 16.44
CA PHE A 21 -6.15 8.28 17.38
C PHE A 21 -4.64 8.53 17.14
N ARG A 22 -3.86 7.52 16.73
CA ARG A 22 -2.42 7.63 16.44
C ARG A 22 -2.17 8.40 15.14
N TYR A 23 -2.99 8.20 14.12
CA TYR A 23 -2.94 8.89 12.84
C TYR A 23 -3.18 10.41 12.97
N GLN A 24 -4.16 10.85 13.75
CA GLN A 24 -4.42 12.27 13.98
C GLN A 24 -3.24 12.96 14.69
N ARG A 25 -2.54 12.25 15.56
CA ARG A 25 -1.36 12.77 16.27
C ARG A 25 -0.16 12.92 15.32
N TRP A 26 -0.02 12.04 14.34
CA TRP A 26 0.99 12.14 13.28
C TRP A 26 0.69 13.32 12.34
N LYS A 27 -0.54 13.47 11.87
CA LYS A 27 -0.97 14.57 11.00
C LYS A 27 -0.69 15.96 11.62
N ALA A 28 -0.76 16.10 12.94
CA ALA A 28 -0.40 17.31 13.65
C ALA A 28 1.12 17.62 13.63
N ARG A 29 1.98 16.61 13.44
CA ARG A 29 3.44 16.77 13.31
C ARG A 29 3.88 17.15 11.88
N LYS A 30 3.10 16.84 10.85
CA LYS A 30 3.42 17.06 9.43
C LYS A 30 3.57 18.55 9.04
N LYS A 31 3.26 19.51 9.91
CA LYS A 31 3.44 20.95 9.64
C LYS A 31 4.90 21.41 9.44
N MET A 32 5.88 20.50 9.52
CA MET A 32 7.32 20.87 9.51
C MET A 32 8.14 20.32 8.34
N THR A 33 7.59 19.58 7.40
CA THR A 33 8.37 19.09 6.25
C THR A 33 7.97 19.80 4.96
N GLN A 34 8.91 20.55 4.37
CA GLN A 34 8.80 21.21 3.06
C GLN A 34 9.01 20.23 1.89
N PHE A 35 8.65 18.97 2.03
CA PHE A 35 8.69 18.04 0.90
C PHE A 35 7.39 18.20 0.11
N GLU A 36 7.52 18.63 -1.14
CA GLU A 36 6.43 18.56 -2.11
C GLU A 36 6.00 17.10 -2.21
N SER A 37 4.73 16.81 -1.95
CA SER A 37 4.18 15.47 -2.10
C SER A 37 4.29 15.06 -3.57
N ARG A 38 5.11 14.05 -3.86
CA ARG A 38 5.21 13.49 -5.21
C ARG A 38 4.08 12.50 -5.42
N ASN A 39 3.37 12.64 -6.54
CA ASN A 39 2.50 11.56 -6.99
C ASN A 39 3.35 10.41 -7.53
N ILE A 40 3.45 9.33 -6.76
CA ILE A 40 4.17 8.10 -7.15
C ILE A 40 3.18 6.93 -7.36
N THR A 41 1.93 7.22 -7.68
CA THR A 41 0.87 6.22 -7.91
C THR A 41 1.28 5.17 -8.93
N MET A 42 2.05 5.55 -9.95
CA MET A 42 2.57 4.64 -10.98
C MET A 42 3.76 3.78 -10.52
N MET A 43 4.18 3.84 -9.25
CA MET A 43 5.19 2.92 -8.68
C MET A 43 4.54 1.57 -8.37
N MET A 44 4.14 0.86 -9.41
CA MET A 44 3.49 -0.45 -9.36
C MET A 44 3.96 -1.33 -10.52
N ASP A 45 3.82 -2.62 -10.35
CA ASP A 45 4.06 -3.59 -11.43
C ASP A 45 2.80 -3.76 -12.30
N LEU A 46 2.99 -4.02 -13.59
CA LEU A 46 1.86 -4.19 -14.52
C LEU A 46 0.93 -5.35 -14.12
N TYR A 47 1.47 -6.39 -13.44
CA TYR A 47 0.65 -7.51 -13.00
C TYR A 47 -0.40 -7.08 -11.97
N GLU A 48 -0.10 -6.12 -11.09
CA GLU A 48 -1.06 -5.58 -10.11
C GLU A 48 -2.25 -4.95 -10.83
N MET A 49 -2.00 -4.18 -11.89
CA MET A 49 -3.03 -3.55 -12.69
C MET A 49 -3.90 -4.58 -13.43
N THR A 50 -3.27 -5.63 -14.01
CA THR A 50 -4.02 -6.69 -14.69
C THR A 50 -4.83 -7.55 -13.72
N MET A 51 -4.33 -7.79 -12.51
CA MET A 51 -5.09 -8.46 -11.44
C MET A 51 -6.25 -7.59 -10.98
N ALA A 52 -6.02 -6.30 -10.73
CA ALA A 52 -7.07 -5.34 -10.36
C ALA A 52 -8.18 -5.28 -11.42
N TYR A 53 -7.82 -5.32 -12.71
CA TYR A 53 -8.78 -5.41 -13.79
C TYR A 53 -9.60 -6.71 -13.74
N GLY A 54 -8.97 -7.85 -13.48
CA GLY A 54 -9.66 -9.13 -13.28
C GLY A 54 -10.69 -9.05 -12.15
N TYR A 55 -10.30 -8.50 -10.99
CA TYR A 55 -11.22 -8.32 -9.85
C TYR A 55 -12.36 -7.35 -10.17
N PHE A 56 -12.10 -6.31 -10.95
CA PHE A 56 -13.12 -5.37 -11.42
C PHE A 56 -14.16 -6.09 -12.29
N LYS A 57 -13.71 -6.94 -13.22
CA LYS A 57 -14.60 -7.70 -14.11
C LYS A 57 -15.46 -8.74 -13.37
N GLU A 58 -14.93 -9.32 -12.29
CA GLU A 58 -15.64 -10.29 -11.44
C GLU A 58 -16.56 -9.62 -10.39
N ASN A 59 -16.64 -8.29 -10.36
CA ASN A 59 -17.37 -7.49 -9.38
C ASN A 59 -16.92 -7.69 -7.92
N ASP A 60 -15.64 -8.00 -7.71
CA ASP A 60 -15.03 -8.17 -6.37
C ASP A 60 -14.51 -6.83 -5.79
N THR A 61 -14.98 -5.70 -6.29
CA THR A 61 -14.52 -4.35 -5.92
C THR A 61 -14.71 -4.02 -4.44
N GLU A 62 -15.78 -4.53 -3.82
CA GLU A 62 -16.13 -4.24 -2.42
C GLU A 62 -15.62 -5.29 -1.42
N LYS A 63 -15.00 -6.36 -1.90
CA LYS A 63 -14.51 -7.44 -1.05
C LYS A 63 -13.30 -6.98 -0.24
N LYS A 64 -13.46 -6.87 1.08
CA LYS A 64 -12.37 -6.47 1.97
C LYS A 64 -11.41 -7.62 2.24
N VAL A 65 -10.12 -7.31 2.15
CA VAL A 65 -9.00 -8.21 2.44
C VAL A 65 -8.01 -7.52 3.38
N ALA A 66 -7.12 -8.31 3.99
CA ALA A 66 -5.95 -7.80 4.68
C ALA A 66 -4.69 -8.29 3.99
N PHE A 67 -3.76 -7.37 3.74
CA PHE A 67 -2.43 -7.63 3.23
C PHE A 67 -1.42 -7.32 4.33
N ASP A 68 -0.68 -8.35 4.78
CA ASP A 68 0.34 -8.24 5.79
C ASP A 68 1.73 -8.12 5.16
N VAL A 69 2.44 -7.05 5.48
CA VAL A 69 3.84 -6.83 5.10
C VAL A 69 4.75 -7.33 6.21
N PHE A 70 5.69 -8.19 5.88
CA PHE A 70 6.69 -8.74 6.80
C PHE A 70 8.01 -8.99 6.08
N TYR A 71 9.12 -9.05 6.82
CA TYR A 71 10.39 -9.49 6.25
C TYR A 71 10.73 -10.94 6.68
N ARG A 72 11.50 -11.64 5.84
CA ARG A 72 11.68 -13.09 5.98
C ARG A 72 12.87 -13.49 6.85
N LYS A 73 13.94 -12.70 6.85
CA LYS A 73 15.15 -12.99 7.62
C LYS A 73 15.94 -11.73 7.90
N ASN A 74 16.67 -11.72 9.02
CA ASN A 74 17.58 -10.64 9.33
C ASN A 74 18.74 -10.55 8.32
N PRO A 75 19.17 -9.34 7.95
CA PRO A 75 20.38 -9.13 7.17
C PRO A 75 21.61 -9.50 8.00
N ASP A 76 22.68 -9.91 7.31
CA ASP A 76 24.04 -10.07 7.86
C ASP A 76 24.13 -10.92 9.14
N GLY A 77 23.18 -11.85 9.36
CA GLY A 77 23.13 -12.67 10.57
C GLY A 77 22.77 -11.94 11.84
N GLY A 78 22.21 -10.73 11.73
CA GLY A 78 21.71 -9.94 12.86
C GLY A 78 20.56 -10.63 13.61
N GLY A 79 20.31 -10.17 14.85
CA GLY A 79 19.24 -10.71 15.70
C GLY A 79 17.88 -10.06 15.48
N PHE A 80 17.84 -8.84 14.92
CA PHE A 80 16.62 -8.05 14.71
C PHE A 80 16.86 -7.01 13.61
N SER A 81 15.78 -6.31 13.21
CA SER A 81 15.83 -5.12 12.37
C SER A 81 15.05 -3.98 13.01
N ILE A 82 15.22 -2.77 12.50
CA ILE A 82 14.48 -1.58 12.96
C ILE A 82 13.49 -1.19 11.88
N PHE A 83 12.21 -1.04 12.25
CA PHE A 83 11.16 -0.64 11.33
C PHE A 83 11.30 0.82 10.91
N ALA A 84 11.29 1.07 9.61
CA ALA A 84 11.33 2.41 9.00
C ALA A 84 10.54 2.44 7.69
N GLY A 85 10.12 3.63 7.26
CA GLY A 85 9.42 3.83 5.99
C GLY A 85 7.91 4.06 6.13
N LEU A 86 7.35 4.02 7.33
CA LEU A 86 5.91 4.21 7.55
C LEU A 86 5.42 5.59 7.10
N GLU A 87 6.20 6.65 7.34
CA GLU A 87 5.82 8.02 6.95
C GLU A 87 5.63 8.12 5.44
N GLN A 88 6.54 7.55 4.67
CA GLN A 88 6.48 7.51 3.21
C GLN A 88 5.28 6.70 2.70
N VAL A 89 4.99 5.56 3.33
CA VAL A 89 3.82 4.75 3.01
C VAL A 89 2.53 5.54 3.23
N ILE A 90 2.38 6.20 4.37
CA ILE A 90 1.19 6.99 4.66
C ILE A 90 1.04 8.15 3.67
N GLU A 91 2.13 8.87 3.38
CA GLU A 91 2.12 9.96 2.41
C GLU A 91 1.71 9.47 1.01
N TYR A 92 2.23 8.33 0.58
CA TYR A 92 1.85 7.70 -0.68
C TYR A 92 0.34 7.38 -0.72
N LEU A 93 -0.18 6.69 0.29
CA LEU A 93 -1.58 6.26 0.33
C LEU A 93 -2.56 7.46 0.39
N GLU A 94 -2.21 8.52 1.14
CA GLU A 94 -3.02 9.74 1.21
C GLU A 94 -3.10 10.51 -0.11
N ASN A 95 -2.04 10.44 -0.92
CA ASN A 95 -1.93 11.18 -2.17
C ASN A 95 -2.18 10.31 -3.40
N MET A 96 -2.46 9.01 -3.23
CA MET A 96 -2.64 8.07 -4.33
C MET A 96 -3.84 8.45 -5.22
N HIS A 97 -3.56 8.73 -6.47
CA HIS A 97 -4.55 9.01 -7.51
C HIS A 97 -3.93 8.86 -8.89
N PHE A 98 -4.71 8.45 -9.87
CA PHE A 98 -4.28 8.41 -11.27
C PHE A 98 -4.58 9.75 -11.95
N GLU A 99 -3.57 10.31 -12.61
CA GLU A 99 -3.71 11.50 -13.45
C GLU A 99 -4.23 11.12 -14.84
N ASP A 100 -4.70 12.12 -15.60
CA ASP A 100 -5.19 11.87 -16.97
C ASP A 100 -4.10 11.24 -17.84
N VAL A 101 -2.82 11.61 -17.66
CA VAL A 101 -1.70 11.02 -18.40
C VAL A 101 -1.48 9.54 -18.08
N ASP A 102 -1.73 9.12 -16.83
CA ASP A 102 -1.61 7.72 -16.40
C ASP A 102 -2.73 6.88 -17.06
N VAL A 103 -3.96 7.41 -17.05
CA VAL A 103 -5.11 6.76 -17.68
C VAL A 103 -4.91 6.61 -19.19
N GLU A 104 -4.38 7.65 -19.87
CA GLU A 104 -4.04 7.57 -21.31
C GLU A 104 -2.93 6.55 -21.59
N TYR A 105 -1.93 6.45 -20.70
CA TYR A 105 -0.92 5.40 -20.81
C TYR A 105 -1.55 4.00 -20.75
N PHE A 106 -2.41 3.73 -19.74
CA PHE A 106 -3.10 2.44 -19.64
C PHE A 106 -4.01 2.18 -20.85
N ARG A 107 -4.69 3.20 -21.37
CA ARG A 107 -5.50 3.10 -22.61
C ARG A 107 -4.64 2.67 -23.79
N SER A 108 -3.43 3.22 -23.93
CA SER A 108 -2.51 2.89 -25.03
C SER A 108 -2.03 1.44 -25.03
N LEU A 109 -2.07 0.76 -23.87
CA LEU A 109 -1.71 -0.66 -23.78
C LEU A 109 -2.75 -1.59 -24.42
N ASN A 110 -3.98 -1.12 -24.65
CA ASN A 110 -5.11 -1.91 -25.17
C ASN A 110 -5.42 -3.19 -24.36
N LEU A 111 -5.17 -3.17 -23.06
CA LEU A 111 -5.42 -4.28 -22.13
C LEU A 111 -6.69 -4.07 -21.30
N PHE A 112 -7.17 -2.84 -21.17
CA PHE A 112 -8.22 -2.43 -20.25
C PHE A 112 -9.38 -1.78 -21.01
N ASP A 113 -10.62 -2.00 -20.54
CA ASP A 113 -11.80 -1.34 -21.10
C ASP A 113 -12.03 0.06 -20.48
N GLU A 114 -12.90 0.85 -21.14
CA GLU A 114 -13.17 2.22 -20.72
C GLU A 114 -13.83 2.32 -19.32
N ASP A 115 -14.60 1.30 -18.92
CA ASP A 115 -15.25 1.29 -17.61
C ASP A 115 -14.20 1.17 -16.48
N PHE A 116 -13.19 0.32 -16.66
CA PHE A 116 -12.08 0.21 -15.71
C PHE A 116 -11.20 1.47 -15.72
N LEU A 117 -10.94 2.05 -16.91
CA LEU A 117 -10.18 3.31 -17.00
C LEU A 117 -10.92 4.47 -16.30
N ALA A 118 -12.24 4.52 -16.42
CA ALA A 118 -13.07 5.48 -15.69
C ALA A 118 -13.04 5.23 -14.17
N TYR A 119 -13.01 3.98 -13.73
CA TYR A 119 -12.82 3.60 -12.33
C TYR A 119 -11.47 4.13 -11.82
N LEU A 120 -10.35 3.90 -12.53
CA LEU A 120 -9.02 4.38 -12.15
C LEU A 120 -8.96 5.91 -12.02
N LYS A 121 -9.59 6.64 -12.94
CA LYS A 121 -9.65 8.11 -12.89
C LYS A 121 -10.25 8.64 -11.58
N ASN A 122 -11.21 7.92 -11.01
CA ASN A 122 -11.88 8.28 -9.76
C ASN A 122 -11.28 7.57 -8.53
N PHE A 123 -10.24 6.78 -8.73
CA PHE A 123 -9.63 5.98 -7.68
C PHE A 123 -9.07 6.86 -6.55
N ARG A 124 -9.35 6.45 -5.31
CA ARG A 124 -8.71 6.94 -4.09
C ARG A 124 -8.57 5.78 -3.13
N PHE A 125 -7.49 5.73 -2.39
CA PHE A 125 -7.34 4.74 -1.35
C PHE A 125 -8.22 5.08 -0.14
N ASN A 126 -9.08 4.13 0.28
CA ASN A 126 -10.02 4.26 1.41
C ASN A 126 -9.82 3.15 2.46
N GLY A 127 -8.74 2.40 2.36
CA GLY A 127 -8.41 1.34 3.31
C GLY A 127 -7.92 1.86 4.65
N ASP A 128 -7.86 0.94 5.63
CA ASP A 128 -7.24 1.14 6.93
C ASP A 128 -5.81 0.57 6.92
N VAL A 129 -4.85 1.24 7.57
CA VAL A 129 -3.47 0.78 7.70
C VAL A 129 -3.12 0.63 9.17
N TYR A 130 -2.60 -0.53 9.52
CA TYR A 130 -2.12 -0.89 10.85
C TYR A 130 -0.61 -1.12 10.76
N ALA A 131 0.20 -0.46 11.58
CA ALA A 131 1.64 -0.57 11.48
C ALA A 131 2.34 -0.42 12.82
N PHE A 132 3.57 -0.91 12.91
CA PHE A 132 4.49 -0.57 13.98
C PHE A 132 4.83 0.92 13.94
N GLU A 133 5.23 1.48 15.07
CA GLU A 133 5.81 2.84 15.10
C GLU A 133 7.22 2.83 14.51
N GLU A 134 7.59 3.92 13.82
CA GLU A 134 8.96 4.13 13.36
C GLU A 134 9.96 3.89 14.49
N GLY A 135 11.06 3.20 14.19
CA GLY A 135 12.10 2.87 15.16
C GLY A 135 11.81 1.65 16.05
N THR A 136 10.67 0.98 15.85
CA THR A 136 10.36 -0.26 16.59
C THR A 136 11.29 -1.39 16.17
N ILE A 137 11.80 -2.14 17.16
CA ILE A 137 12.50 -3.41 16.89
C ILE A 137 11.51 -4.42 16.33
N MET A 138 11.88 -5.06 15.24
CA MET A 138 11.06 -6.08 14.57
C MET A 138 11.86 -7.36 14.33
N TYR A 139 11.12 -8.48 14.23
CA TYR A 139 11.69 -9.81 14.00
C TYR A 139 11.13 -10.42 12.70
N PRO A 140 11.84 -11.39 12.08
CA PRO A 140 11.37 -12.06 10.88
C PRO A 140 9.97 -12.66 11.03
N ASN A 141 9.15 -12.53 9.99
CA ASN A 141 7.78 -13.03 9.87
C ASN A 141 6.74 -12.36 10.81
N GLU A 142 7.10 -11.25 11.46
CA GLU A 142 6.12 -10.40 12.13
C GLU A 142 5.46 -9.45 11.13
N PRO A 143 4.12 -9.33 11.10
CA PRO A 143 3.44 -8.30 10.32
C PRO A 143 3.81 -6.91 10.84
N VAL A 144 4.55 -6.14 10.07
CA VAL A 144 4.98 -4.78 10.43
C VAL A 144 4.06 -3.70 9.89
N VAL A 145 3.37 -4.00 8.79
CA VAL A 145 2.26 -3.20 8.24
C VAL A 145 1.16 -4.15 7.80
N THR A 146 -0.08 -3.86 8.14
CA THR A 146 -1.28 -4.54 7.64
C THR A 146 -2.17 -3.52 6.95
N VAL A 147 -2.47 -3.74 5.70
CA VAL A 147 -3.43 -2.95 4.91
C VAL A 147 -4.75 -3.69 4.86
N VAL A 148 -5.83 -3.07 5.35
CA VAL A 148 -7.19 -3.61 5.29
C VAL A 148 -8.03 -2.74 4.35
N ALA A 149 -8.29 -3.25 3.15
CA ALA A 149 -8.93 -2.46 2.11
C ALA A 149 -9.81 -3.32 1.20
N PRO A 150 -10.64 -2.73 0.33
CA PRO A 150 -11.19 -3.43 -0.83
C PRO A 150 -10.07 -4.08 -1.65
N LEU A 151 -10.35 -5.26 -2.21
CA LEU A 151 -9.32 -6.10 -2.85
C LEU A 151 -8.51 -5.37 -3.92
N ILE A 152 -9.14 -4.56 -4.77
CA ILE A 152 -8.44 -3.76 -5.79
C ILE A 152 -7.52 -2.73 -5.14
N GLU A 153 -7.98 -2.02 -4.11
CA GLU A 153 -7.16 -1.01 -3.42
C GLU A 153 -5.94 -1.66 -2.75
N ALA A 154 -6.12 -2.79 -2.07
CA ALA A 154 -5.03 -3.54 -1.44
C ALA A 154 -4.01 -4.04 -2.47
N GLN A 155 -4.47 -4.51 -3.64
CA GLN A 155 -3.60 -4.98 -4.72
C GLN A 155 -2.74 -3.86 -5.30
N LEU A 156 -3.33 -2.70 -5.58
CA LEU A 156 -2.65 -1.58 -6.26
C LEU A 156 -1.60 -0.87 -5.39
N VAL A 157 -1.56 -1.12 -4.08
CA VAL A 157 -0.58 -0.49 -3.18
C VAL A 157 0.59 -1.41 -2.80
N GLU A 158 0.56 -2.66 -3.22
CA GLU A 158 1.51 -3.70 -2.82
C GLU A 158 2.97 -3.32 -3.11
N THR A 159 3.32 -3.14 -4.39
CA THR A 159 4.71 -2.88 -4.81
C THR A 159 5.25 -1.59 -4.19
N ALA A 160 4.45 -0.52 -4.15
CA ALA A 160 4.90 0.75 -3.60
C ALA A 160 5.21 0.67 -2.11
N ILE A 161 4.37 -0.03 -1.32
CA ILE A 161 4.61 -0.24 0.10
C ILE A 161 5.87 -1.09 0.32
N LEU A 162 6.00 -2.19 -0.42
CA LEU A 162 7.18 -3.06 -0.34
C LEU A 162 8.46 -2.29 -0.69
N ALA A 163 8.44 -1.48 -1.75
CA ALA A 163 9.59 -0.70 -2.17
C ALA A 163 10.01 0.35 -1.12
N GLN A 164 9.06 0.95 -0.41
CA GLN A 164 9.33 1.98 0.60
C GLN A 164 9.85 1.39 1.94
N ILE A 165 9.45 0.18 2.30
CA ILE A 165 9.85 -0.45 3.56
C ILE A 165 11.14 -1.27 3.40
N ASN A 166 11.46 -1.71 2.19
CA ASN A 166 12.57 -2.62 1.92
C ASN A 166 13.91 -1.91 1.65
N HIS A 167 14.09 -0.71 2.11
CA HIS A 167 15.30 0.08 1.81
C HIS A 167 16.35 0.09 2.90
#